data_0a3a9ec2ccc3cbfaa483f30bfec48974
#
_entry.id   0a3a9ec2ccc3cbfaa483f30bfec48974
#
_cell.length_a   1.000
_cell.length_b   1.000
_cell.length_c   1.000
_cell.angle_alpha   90.00
_cell.angle_beta   90.00
_cell.angle_gamma   90.00
#
_symmetry.space_group_name_H-M   'P 1'
#
loop_
_entity.id
_entity.type
_entity.pdbx_description
1 polymer ?
#
loop_
_entity_poly.entity_id
_entity_poly.type
_entity_poly.pdbx_seq_one_letter_code
_entity_poly.pdbx_strand_id
1 'polypeptide(L)'
;EVPDYSRANLQICRDTLMEAVAETSEEFMERYFGGETFSEAEIRAALRTNVCDGSIVPMTMGSNILCQGMYTLLDDIIKYMPSPENREVAGINLKTNEIYHADYDFAKAKSAYIWKTIVDPFIGKYSLIKVNSGVLKTDDLLYNVDRDIEEKIGKIYVLQGNKPIEVSELH
;
A
#
# COMPACT_ATOMS: atom_id res chain seq x y z
N GLU A 1 25.79 12.75 14.55
CA GLU A 1 25.73 13.21 15.97
C GLU A 1 24.52 14.10 16.18
N VAL A 2 23.82 13.91 17.30
CA VAL A 2 22.67 14.76 17.64
C VAL A 2 23.18 16.08 18.22
N PRO A 3 22.77 17.23 17.71
CA PRO A 3 23.18 18.52 18.26
C PRO A 3 22.73 18.69 19.73
N ASP A 4 23.53 19.37 20.54
CA ASP A 4 23.27 19.54 21.98
C ASP A 4 21.91 20.18 22.29
N TYR A 5 21.48 21.12 21.44
CA TYR A 5 20.17 21.77 21.58
C TYR A 5 18.97 20.84 21.35
N SER A 6 19.18 19.70 20.71
CA SER A 6 18.13 18.72 20.41
C SER A 6 18.09 17.54 21.40
N ARG A 7 19.08 17.40 22.29
CA ARG A 7 19.19 16.23 23.17
C ARG A 7 18.01 16.06 24.13
N ALA A 8 17.54 17.15 24.71
CA ALA A 8 16.39 17.12 25.63
C ALA A 8 15.11 16.69 24.90
N ASN A 9 14.87 17.23 23.71
CA ASN A 9 13.73 16.86 22.89
C ASN A 9 13.83 15.42 22.37
N LEU A 10 15.05 14.92 22.10
CA LEU A 10 15.25 13.56 21.66
C LEU A 10 14.76 12.54 22.70
N GLN A 11 15.02 12.77 23.98
CA GLN A 11 14.54 11.87 25.03
C GLN A 11 13.02 11.85 25.10
N ILE A 12 12.39 13.02 25.08
CA ILE A 12 10.92 13.15 25.07
C ILE A 12 10.32 12.39 23.87
N CYS A 13 10.89 12.57 22.68
CA CYS A 13 10.42 11.87 21.47
C CYS A 13 10.61 10.35 21.59
N ARG A 14 11.69 9.89 22.21
CA ARG A 14 11.90 8.46 22.42
C ARG A 14 10.88 7.88 23.40
N ASP A 15 10.60 8.56 24.48
CA ASP A 15 9.62 8.13 25.48
C ASP A 15 8.23 8.05 24.84
N THR A 16 7.82 9.07 24.11
CA THR A 16 6.55 9.08 23.34
C THR A 16 6.50 7.95 22.31
N LEU A 17 7.61 7.66 21.63
CA LEU A 17 7.67 6.52 20.70
C LEU A 17 7.50 5.19 21.40
N MET A 18 8.15 5.02 22.58
CA MET A 18 8.02 3.78 23.34
C MET A 18 6.60 3.59 23.90
N GLU A 19 5.95 4.66 24.32
CA GLU A 19 4.53 4.64 24.69
C GLU A 19 3.65 4.20 23.52
N ALA A 20 3.83 4.78 22.34
CA ALA A 20 3.11 4.40 21.14
C ALA A 20 3.34 2.93 20.73
N VAL A 21 4.56 2.42 20.93
CA VAL A 21 4.87 0.99 20.71
C VAL A 21 4.17 0.12 21.76
N ALA A 22 4.17 0.54 23.02
CA ALA A 22 3.50 -0.21 24.09
C ALA A 22 2.00 -0.33 23.89
N GLU A 23 1.35 0.69 23.34
CA GLU A 23 -0.09 0.70 23.04
C GLU A 23 -0.48 -0.30 21.93
N THR A 24 0.47 -0.87 21.18
CA THR A 24 0.17 -1.79 20.08
C THR A 24 -0.35 -3.16 20.51
N SER A 25 -0.05 -3.61 21.73
CA SER A 25 -0.54 -4.87 22.29
C SER A 25 -0.52 -4.87 23.82
N GLU A 26 -1.40 -5.69 24.43
CA GLU A 26 -1.42 -5.88 25.89
C GLU A 26 -0.07 -6.40 26.40
N GLU A 27 0.59 -7.30 25.69
CA GLU A 27 1.91 -7.83 26.04
C GLU A 27 2.97 -6.73 26.10
N PHE A 28 2.99 -5.85 25.09
CA PHE A 28 3.95 -4.74 25.06
C PHE A 28 3.65 -3.72 26.17
N MET A 29 2.38 -3.50 26.48
CA MET A 29 1.99 -2.61 27.56
C MET A 29 2.45 -3.14 28.93
N GLU A 30 2.26 -4.43 29.20
CA GLU A 30 2.73 -5.06 30.45
C GLU A 30 4.26 -4.97 30.58
N ARG A 31 5.00 -5.25 29.51
CA ARG A 31 6.46 -5.14 29.48
C ARG A 31 6.95 -3.71 29.70
N TYR A 32 6.28 -2.74 29.10
CA TYR A 32 6.60 -1.32 29.26
C TYR A 32 6.44 -0.86 30.71
N PHE A 33 5.31 -1.20 31.34
CA PHE A 33 5.11 -0.91 32.76
C PHE A 33 6.01 -1.71 33.67
N GLY A 34 6.48 -2.89 33.26
CA GLY A 34 7.51 -3.67 33.91
C GLY A 34 8.92 -3.08 33.82
N GLY A 35 9.10 -2.01 33.06
CA GLY A 35 10.40 -1.36 32.83
C GLY A 35 11.31 -2.10 31.85
N GLU A 36 10.76 -3.00 31.04
CA GLU A 36 11.52 -3.70 30.01
C GLU A 36 11.75 -2.80 28.78
N THR A 37 12.86 -3.03 28.10
CA THR A 37 13.18 -2.33 26.85
C THR A 37 12.80 -3.18 25.64
N PHE A 38 12.28 -2.54 24.60
CA PHE A 38 11.99 -3.20 23.34
C PHE A 38 13.22 -3.25 22.43
N SER A 39 13.40 -4.35 21.72
CA SER A 39 14.40 -4.46 20.67
C SER A 39 14.00 -3.62 19.45
N GLU A 40 14.97 -3.24 18.63
CA GLU A 40 14.71 -2.50 17.39
C GLU A 40 13.77 -3.25 16.42
N ALA A 41 13.85 -4.59 16.40
CA ALA A 41 12.99 -5.44 15.59
C ALA A 41 11.53 -5.40 16.06
N GLU A 42 11.29 -5.45 17.38
CA GLU A 42 9.95 -5.34 17.98
C GLU A 42 9.34 -3.97 17.72
N ILE A 43 10.11 -2.89 17.94
CA ILE A 43 9.67 -1.52 17.66
C ILE A 43 9.27 -1.39 16.18
N ARG A 44 10.09 -1.90 15.26
CA ARG A 44 9.81 -1.85 13.82
C ARG A 44 8.55 -2.62 13.45
N ALA A 45 8.37 -3.82 14.01
CA ALA A 45 7.19 -4.65 13.75
C ALA A 45 5.92 -3.97 14.26
N ALA A 46 5.93 -3.44 15.49
CA ALA A 46 4.81 -2.72 16.07
C ALA A 46 4.44 -1.46 15.25
N LEU A 47 5.43 -0.64 14.91
CA LEU A 47 5.21 0.54 14.08
C LEU A 47 4.65 0.18 12.70
N ARG A 48 5.16 -0.88 12.07
CA ARG A 48 4.65 -1.34 10.77
C ARG A 48 3.18 -1.74 10.84
N THR A 49 2.78 -2.47 11.87
CA THR A 49 1.37 -2.86 12.06
C THR A 49 0.47 -1.64 12.16
N ASN A 50 0.84 -0.68 12.99
CA ASN A 50 0.03 0.53 13.21
C ASN A 50 0.08 1.53 12.04
N VAL A 51 1.11 1.49 11.21
CA VAL A 51 1.13 2.23 9.95
C VAL A 51 0.21 1.58 8.91
N CYS A 52 0.17 0.24 8.88
CA CYS A 52 -0.69 -0.49 7.95
C CYS A 52 -2.19 -0.29 8.24
N ASP A 53 -2.59 -0.18 9.50
CA ASP A 53 -3.99 0.08 9.92
C ASP A 53 -4.35 1.57 9.98
N GLY A 54 -3.35 2.45 9.87
CA GLY A 54 -3.51 3.91 9.87
C GLY A 54 -3.55 4.55 11.26
N SER A 55 -3.28 3.81 12.33
CA SER A 55 -3.23 4.34 13.71
C SER A 55 -2.01 5.24 13.92
N ILE A 56 -0.90 4.97 13.22
CA ILE A 56 0.32 5.78 13.24
C ILE A 56 0.64 6.26 11.82
N VAL A 57 0.98 7.54 11.72
CA VAL A 57 1.41 8.15 10.46
C VAL A 57 2.88 8.55 10.58
N PRO A 58 3.81 7.87 9.89
CA PRO A 58 5.22 8.25 9.88
C PRO A 58 5.41 9.60 9.18
N MET A 59 6.19 10.47 9.77
CA MET A 59 6.52 11.78 9.22
C MET A 59 8.03 11.90 9.02
N THR A 60 8.44 12.22 7.80
CA THR A 60 9.83 12.47 7.44
C THR A 60 10.01 13.90 6.95
N MET A 61 11.18 14.44 7.18
CA MET A 61 11.55 15.78 6.71
C MET A 61 12.78 15.68 5.81
N GLY A 62 12.78 16.49 4.76
CA GLY A 62 13.90 16.52 3.82
C GLY A 62 13.90 17.77 2.95
N SER A 63 14.93 17.89 2.15
CA SER A 63 15.06 18.93 1.14
C SER A 63 15.34 18.29 -0.22
N ASN A 64 14.43 18.45 -1.17
CA ASN A 64 14.61 17.96 -2.53
C ASN A 64 15.68 18.74 -3.29
N ILE A 65 15.88 20.03 -2.97
CA ILE A 65 16.91 20.87 -3.60
C ILE A 65 18.31 20.42 -3.16
N LEU A 66 18.48 20.12 -1.87
CA LEU A 66 19.73 19.67 -1.29
C LEU A 66 19.90 18.14 -1.32
N CYS A 67 18.92 17.42 -1.81
CA CYS A 67 18.86 15.94 -1.80
C CYS A 67 19.09 15.33 -0.41
N GLN A 68 18.69 16.05 0.65
CA GLN A 68 18.81 15.60 2.03
C GLN A 68 17.52 14.89 2.46
N GLY A 69 17.63 13.78 3.18
CA GLY A 69 16.50 13.00 3.69
C GLY A 69 15.81 12.10 2.67
N MET A 70 16.21 12.09 1.40
CA MET A 70 15.57 11.27 0.36
C MET A 70 15.75 9.78 0.62
N TYR A 71 16.96 9.35 0.97
CA TYR A 71 17.21 7.94 1.30
C TYR A 71 16.45 7.52 2.56
N THR A 72 16.38 8.37 3.56
CA THR A 72 15.58 8.12 4.78
C THR A 72 14.11 7.90 4.43
N LEU A 73 13.53 8.75 3.59
CA LEU A 73 12.15 8.59 3.12
C LEU A 73 11.94 7.25 2.39
N LEU A 74 12.85 6.87 1.50
CA LEU A 74 12.76 5.59 0.79
C LEU A 74 12.88 4.40 1.74
N ASP A 75 13.80 4.48 2.71
CA ASP A 75 13.95 3.47 3.74
C ASP A 75 12.70 3.35 4.61
N ASP A 76 12.08 4.46 4.99
CA ASP A 76 10.85 4.47 5.78
C ASP A 76 9.66 3.91 5.01
N ILE A 77 9.57 4.16 3.70
CA ILE A 77 8.58 3.52 2.84
C ILE A 77 8.75 2.00 2.85
N ILE A 78 9.98 1.50 2.68
CA ILE A 78 10.27 0.06 2.68
C ILE A 78 10.00 -0.57 4.04
N LYS A 79 10.36 0.12 5.13
CA LYS A 79 10.23 -0.39 6.50
C LYS A 79 8.79 -0.44 6.99
N TYR A 80 8.00 0.58 6.71
CA TYR A 80 6.72 0.81 7.38
C TYR A 80 5.52 0.68 6.46
N MET A 81 5.62 1.01 5.17
CA MET A 81 4.46 0.96 4.29
C MET A 81 4.09 -0.48 3.90
N PRO A 82 2.78 -0.78 3.82
CA PRO A 82 2.33 -2.09 3.37
C PRO A 82 2.64 -2.30 1.88
N SER A 83 3.02 -3.52 1.52
CA SER A 83 3.01 -3.93 0.11
C SER A 83 1.58 -4.27 -0.33
N PRO A 84 1.28 -4.31 -1.63
CA PRO A 84 -0.02 -4.77 -2.13
C PRO A 84 -0.44 -6.15 -1.59
N GLU A 85 0.52 -7.05 -1.36
CA GLU A 85 0.29 -8.39 -0.79
C GLU A 85 -0.26 -8.37 0.63
N ASN A 86 0.00 -7.31 1.39
CA ASN A 86 -0.50 -7.16 2.76
C ASN A 86 -1.95 -6.66 2.80
N ARG A 87 -2.54 -6.30 1.66
CA ARG A 87 -3.92 -5.84 1.58
C ARG A 87 -4.81 -6.98 1.12
N GLU A 88 -5.73 -7.37 1.98
CA GLU A 88 -6.81 -8.28 1.61
C GLU A 88 -7.76 -7.58 0.62
N VAL A 89 -7.99 -8.21 -0.52
CA VAL A 89 -8.99 -7.79 -1.50
C VAL A 89 -10.06 -8.86 -1.57
N ALA A 90 -11.19 -8.59 -0.94
CA ALA A 90 -12.34 -9.47 -0.94
C ALA A 90 -13.45 -8.92 -1.83
N GLY A 91 -14.19 -9.81 -2.44
CA GLY A 91 -15.39 -9.54 -3.23
C GLY A 91 -16.43 -10.63 -3.00
N ILE A 92 -17.55 -10.55 -3.68
CA ILE A 92 -18.59 -11.58 -3.65
C ILE A 92 -18.65 -12.23 -5.03
N ASN A 93 -18.58 -13.55 -5.05
CA ASN A 93 -18.84 -14.32 -6.25
C ASN A 93 -20.33 -14.27 -6.59
N LEU A 94 -20.68 -13.62 -7.69
CA LEU A 94 -22.09 -13.40 -8.07
C LEU A 94 -22.88 -14.68 -8.37
N LYS A 95 -22.19 -15.81 -8.65
CA LYS A 95 -22.85 -17.09 -8.95
C LYS A 95 -23.10 -17.91 -7.71
N THR A 96 -22.17 -17.92 -6.74
CA THR A 96 -22.26 -18.73 -5.52
C THR A 96 -22.68 -17.92 -4.31
N ASN A 97 -22.62 -16.59 -4.39
CA ASN A 97 -22.84 -15.66 -3.28
C ASN A 97 -21.85 -15.85 -2.10
N GLU A 98 -20.70 -16.45 -2.38
CA GLU A 98 -19.63 -16.69 -1.41
C GLU A 98 -18.59 -15.58 -1.47
N ILE A 99 -17.88 -15.36 -0.36
CA ILE A 99 -16.76 -14.43 -0.32
C ILE A 99 -15.64 -14.96 -1.21
N TYR A 100 -15.14 -14.12 -2.10
CA TYR A 100 -14.03 -14.39 -2.99
C TYR A 100 -12.82 -13.54 -2.58
N HIS A 101 -11.72 -14.20 -2.24
CA HIS A 101 -10.44 -13.54 -1.93
C HIS A 101 -9.55 -13.54 -3.16
N ALA A 102 -9.24 -12.35 -3.65
CA ALA A 102 -8.44 -12.18 -4.86
C ALA A 102 -6.95 -12.47 -4.61
N ASP A 103 -6.39 -11.97 -3.51
CA ASP A 103 -5.04 -12.20 -2.96
C ASP A 103 -3.91 -11.97 -3.97
N TYR A 104 -4.14 -11.19 -5.02
CA TYR A 104 -3.18 -10.95 -6.12
C TYR A 104 -2.64 -12.25 -6.76
N ASP A 105 -3.41 -13.34 -6.69
CA ASP A 105 -3.05 -14.63 -7.24
C ASP A 105 -3.37 -14.69 -8.74
N PHE A 106 -2.35 -14.94 -9.56
CA PHE A 106 -2.47 -15.00 -11.03
C PHE A 106 -3.23 -16.21 -11.52
N ALA A 107 -3.33 -17.28 -10.73
CA ALA A 107 -4.05 -18.48 -11.08
C ALA A 107 -5.57 -18.40 -10.82
N LYS A 108 -6.01 -17.41 -10.04
CA LYS A 108 -7.42 -17.21 -9.72
C LYS A 108 -8.20 -16.58 -10.88
N ALA A 109 -9.51 -16.54 -10.73
CA ALA A 109 -10.39 -15.86 -11.67
C ALA A 109 -9.98 -14.39 -11.81
N LYS A 110 -10.13 -13.85 -13.02
CA LYS A 110 -9.75 -12.46 -13.32
C LYS A 110 -10.65 -11.50 -12.58
N SER A 111 -10.06 -10.61 -11.82
CA SER A 111 -10.76 -9.50 -11.19
C SER A 111 -9.92 -8.23 -11.23
N ALA A 112 -10.56 -7.12 -11.50
CA ALA A 112 -9.91 -5.82 -11.59
C ALA A 112 -10.84 -4.71 -11.10
N TYR A 113 -10.23 -3.64 -10.62
CA TYR A 113 -10.93 -2.45 -10.15
C TYR A 113 -10.55 -1.23 -11.00
N ILE A 114 -11.55 -0.57 -11.56
CA ILE A 114 -11.38 0.70 -12.27
C ILE A 114 -11.45 1.82 -11.25
N TRP A 115 -10.32 2.49 -11.02
CA TRP A 115 -10.26 3.54 -10.01
C TRP A 115 -10.31 4.96 -10.59
N LYS A 116 -10.07 5.09 -11.92
CA LYS A 116 -10.14 6.38 -12.61
C LYS A 116 -10.35 6.20 -14.11
N THR A 117 -11.15 7.07 -14.70
CA THR A 117 -11.27 7.21 -16.15
C THR A 117 -10.68 8.55 -16.57
N ILE A 118 -9.84 8.54 -17.61
CA ILE A 118 -9.20 9.73 -18.18
C ILE A 118 -9.69 9.88 -19.64
N VAL A 119 -9.90 11.11 -20.04
CA VAL A 119 -10.16 11.45 -21.45
C VAL A 119 -8.96 12.24 -21.96
N ASP A 120 -8.25 11.63 -22.88
CA ASP A 120 -7.11 12.25 -23.55
C ASP A 120 -7.55 12.68 -24.97
N PRO A 121 -7.21 13.91 -25.41
CA PRO A 121 -7.62 14.40 -26.72
C PRO A 121 -7.11 13.58 -27.90
N PHE A 122 -6.01 12.86 -27.75
CA PHE A 122 -5.34 12.10 -28.81
C PHE A 122 -5.62 10.59 -28.74
N ILE A 123 -5.68 10.02 -27.54
CA ILE A 123 -5.87 8.59 -27.32
C ILE A 123 -7.35 8.27 -27.14
N GLY A 124 -8.15 9.25 -26.72
CA GLY A 124 -9.55 9.07 -26.37
C GLY A 124 -9.76 8.72 -24.91
N LYS A 125 -10.81 7.97 -24.62
CA LYS A 125 -11.17 7.57 -23.26
C LYS A 125 -10.46 6.26 -22.89
N TYR A 126 -9.73 6.26 -21.77
CA TYR A 126 -9.17 5.06 -21.20
C TYR A 126 -9.36 5.00 -19.67
N SER A 127 -9.45 3.79 -19.15
CA SER A 127 -9.68 3.51 -17.73
C SER A 127 -8.40 3.06 -17.08
N LEU A 128 -8.06 3.67 -15.96
CA LEU A 128 -6.97 3.22 -15.10
C LEU A 128 -7.47 2.09 -14.21
N ILE A 129 -6.87 0.92 -14.36
CA ILE A 129 -7.29 -0.30 -13.68
C ILE A 129 -6.20 -0.80 -12.72
N LYS A 130 -6.64 -1.47 -11.68
CA LYS A 130 -5.80 -2.28 -10.80
C LYS A 130 -6.26 -3.72 -10.89
N VAL A 131 -5.37 -4.64 -11.24
CA VAL A 131 -5.65 -6.08 -11.25
C VAL A 131 -5.57 -6.58 -9.81
N ASN A 132 -6.59 -7.30 -9.37
CA ASN A 132 -6.65 -7.87 -8.02
C ASN A 132 -6.37 -9.40 -8.05
N SER A 133 -6.69 -10.08 -9.14
CA SER A 133 -6.39 -11.49 -9.36
C SER A 133 -6.47 -11.87 -10.84
N GLY A 134 -5.86 -12.99 -11.17
CA GLY A 134 -5.77 -13.47 -12.54
C GLY A 134 -4.84 -12.61 -13.41
N VAL A 135 -4.84 -12.89 -14.70
CA VAL A 135 -4.05 -12.17 -15.71
C VAL A 135 -5.01 -11.61 -16.75
N LEU A 136 -5.06 -10.29 -16.88
CA LEU A 136 -5.86 -9.64 -17.93
C LEU A 136 -5.11 -9.63 -19.24
N LYS A 137 -5.78 -10.01 -20.33
CA LYS A 137 -5.21 -9.99 -21.67
C LYS A 137 -6.05 -9.11 -22.61
N THR A 138 -5.40 -8.63 -23.63
CA THR A 138 -6.10 -7.99 -24.76
C THR A 138 -7.15 -8.95 -25.30
N ASP A 139 -8.31 -8.42 -25.65
CA ASP A 139 -9.48 -9.15 -26.15
C ASP A 139 -10.23 -10.02 -25.12
N ASP A 140 -9.82 -10.02 -23.85
CA ASP A 140 -10.61 -10.64 -22.78
C ASP A 140 -12.01 -10.02 -22.67
N LEU A 141 -12.98 -10.88 -22.39
CA LEU A 141 -14.35 -10.49 -22.09
C LEU A 141 -14.52 -10.47 -20.56
N LEU A 142 -14.80 -9.32 -19.99
CA LEU A 142 -15.03 -9.14 -18.56
C LEU A 142 -16.44 -8.64 -18.30
N TYR A 143 -16.99 -9.07 -17.17
CA TYR A 143 -18.29 -8.61 -16.71
C TYR A 143 -18.14 -7.35 -15.85
N ASN A 144 -18.77 -6.27 -16.28
CA ASN A 144 -18.85 -5.02 -15.55
C ASN A 144 -20.04 -5.08 -14.57
N VAL A 145 -19.74 -5.24 -13.28
CA VAL A 145 -20.75 -5.42 -12.23
C VAL A 145 -21.66 -4.20 -12.08
N ASP A 146 -21.10 -2.98 -12.20
CA ASP A 146 -21.85 -1.74 -11.98
C ASP A 146 -22.88 -1.49 -13.10
N ARG A 147 -22.59 -1.98 -14.31
CA ARG A 147 -23.43 -1.77 -15.50
C ARG A 147 -24.23 -2.99 -15.90
N ASP A 148 -23.95 -4.14 -15.29
CA ASP A 148 -24.58 -5.42 -15.63
C ASP A 148 -24.41 -5.80 -17.11
N ILE A 149 -23.20 -5.60 -17.67
CA ILE A 149 -22.86 -5.89 -19.05
C ILE A 149 -21.51 -6.58 -19.19
N GLU A 150 -21.34 -7.32 -20.27
CA GLU A 150 -20.02 -7.81 -20.68
C GLU A 150 -19.31 -6.73 -21.50
N GLU A 151 -18.06 -6.45 -21.14
CA GLU A 151 -17.20 -5.50 -21.84
C GLU A 151 -15.92 -6.21 -22.32
N LYS A 152 -15.58 -5.97 -23.58
CA LYS A 152 -14.35 -6.49 -24.17
C LYS A 152 -13.19 -5.54 -23.85
N ILE A 153 -12.08 -6.08 -23.33
CA ILE A 153 -10.86 -5.32 -23.14
C ILE A 153 -10.23 -5.04 -24.50
N GLY A 154 -9.98 -3.78 -24.78
CA GLY A 154 -9.23 -3.34 -25.95
C GLY A 154 -7.71 -3.43 -25.68
N LYS A 155 -6.99 -2.44 -26.15
CA LYS A 155 -5.55 -2.33 -25.92
C LYS A 155 -5.25 -2.05 -24.46
N ILE A 156 -4.22 -2.71 -23.95
CA ILE A 156 -3.74 -2.54 -22.58
C ILE A 156 -2.43 -1.76 -22.61
N TYR A 157 -2.29 -0.82 -21.68
CA TYR A 157 -1.10 0.02 -21.55
C TYR A 157 -0.62 0.06 -20.11
N VAL A 158 0.71 0.07 -19.94
CA VAL A 158 1.36 0.43 -18.67
C VAL A 158 1.86 1.87 -18.82
N LEU A 159 1.49 2.72 -17.87
CA LEU A 159 1.95 4.11 -17.87
C LEU A 159 3.32 4.22 -17.22
N GLN A 160 4.29 4.72 -17.98
CA GLN A 160 5.58 5.13 -17.45
C GLN A 160 5.66 6.67 -17.44
N GLY A 161 5.25 7.26 -16.33
CA GLY A 161 4.96 8.68 -16.25
C GLY A 161 3.75 9.02 -17.14
N ASN A 162 3.94 9.86 -18.15
CA ASN A 162 2.91 10.22 -19.14
C ASN A 162 3.00 9.41 -20.45
N LYS A 163 3.89 8.43 -20.55
CA LYS A 163 4.08 7.62 -21.76
C LYS A 163 3.33 6.30 -21.62
N PRO A 164 2.32 6.03 -22.47
CA PRO A 164 1.67 4.74 -22.54
C PRO A 164 2.55 3.74 -23.30
N ILE A 165 2.84 2.60 -22.67
CA ILE A 165 3.54 1.47 -23.28
C ILE A 165 2.52 0.35 -23.49
N GLU A 166 2.29 -0.03 -24.75
CA GLU A 166 1.36 -1.11 -25.07
C GLU A 166 1.91 -2.46 -24.61
N VAL A 167 1.09 -3.23 -23.90
CA VAL A 167 1.39 -4.57 -23.41
C VAL A 167 0.27 -5.54 -23.80
N SER A 168 0.58 -6.83 -23.88
CA SER A 168 -0.40 -7.87 -24.22
C SER A 168 -1.18 -8.38 -23.03
N GLU A 169 -0.61 -8.27 -21.85
CA GLU A 169 -1.19 -8.75 -20.59
C GLU A 169 -0.82 -7.87 -19.40
N LEU A 170 -1.60 -7.95 -18.35
CA LEU A 170 -1.42 -7.21 -17.10
C LEU A 170 -1.70 -8.14 -15.90
N HIS A 171 -0.83 -8.04 -14.89
CA HIS A 171 -0.88 -8.79 -13.63
C HIS A 171 -1.26 -7.92 -12.46
#